data_86c0b3051d0d98f4356ee611fb17e17b
#
_entry.id   86c0b3051d0d98f4356ee611fb17e17b
#
_cell.length_a   1.000
_cell.length_b   1.000
_cell.length_c   1.000
_cell.angle_alpha   90.00
_cell.angle_beta   90.00
_cell.angle_gamma   90.00
#
_symmetry.space_group_name_H-M   'P 1'
#
loop_
_entity.id
_entity.type
_entity.pdbx_description
1 polymer ?
#
loop_
_entity_poly.entity_id
_entity_poly.type
_entity_poly.pdbx_seq_one_letter_code
_entity_poly.pdbx_strand_id
1 'polypeptide(L)'
;MNSFWTVAGFTMKNKFKGKSFLITTLIFVVILCIGSNLPYIISLFDKNSDKPANIGYAIDARAVEGTKIAEQLRQTYAGQDKPAIKLIEYPDTGSTEQNEKTLKAAVADKKIKGYLLFGPVNETGLPTVTYKSEKLMDEKTSQALEQGIQIVKTDIVLKDSGLTDQQKSMLLNPVVINTMQIAASDGAGGAGNGKTESQQGVDMGFVTLLLLLLFFGIMVSGQMIASEITAEKSSRVMEIIVTSVSPLKQMFGKIFGMFVVSLTQMVAYLVVVIININLPHNNSAFMQYNIDLSKVDPLLLVYGLLFYVMGFLLYATLFAAVGSIVSRTEDLGQAVMPITMLSLAGFYITTFSISSPDTMLVKVTSFIPFFSPFVMLLRVGLANPPIWQVIVSIAILLVSIYAAGWLSAKIYRTGVLLYGKRPTWKELRKAMKAYKV
;
A
#
# COMPACT_ATOMS: atom_id res chain seq x y z
N MET A 1 18.51 -38.40 18.01
CA MET A 1 18.16 -37.04 17.54
C MET A 1 16.63 -36.95 17.39
N ASN A 2 16.03 -35.85 17.82
CA ASN A 2 14.59 -35.70 17.69
C ASN A 2 14.22 -35.48 16.20
N SER A 3 13.48 -36.40 15.58
CA SER A 3 13.17 -36.43 14.15
C SER A 3 12.51 -35.11 13.65
N PHE A 4 11.84 -34.38 14.52
CA PHE A 4 11.27 -33.05 14.22
C PHE A 4 12.37 -32.06 13.81
N TRP A 5 13.41 -31.88 14.63
CA TRP A 5 14.51 -30.94 14.35
C TRP A 5 15.33 -31.35 13.12
N THR A 6 15.43 -32.66 12.85
CA THR A 6 16.09 -33.16 11.64
C THR A 6 15.30 -32.70 10.38
N VAL A 7 13.97 -32.83 10.39
CA VAL A 7 13.12 -32.39 9.28
C VAL A 7 13.18 -30.85 9.15
N ALA A 8 13.03 -30.12 10.24
CA ALA A 8 13.10 -28.67 10.23
C ALA A 8 14.46 -28.16 9.68
N GLY A 9 15.56 -28.69 10.18
CA GLY A 9 16.91 -28.35 9.71
C GLY A 9 17.16 -28.69 8.25
N PHE A 10 16.64 -29.84 7.79
CA PHE A 10 16.73 -30.24 6.39
C PHE A 10 15.93 -29.25 5.50
N THR A 11 14.69 -28.93 5.88
CA THR A 11 13.86 -27.96 5.15
C THR A 11 14.55 -26.59 5.07
N MET A 12 15.03 -26.05 6.19
CA MET A 12 15.77 -24.79 6.21
C MET A 12 16.99 -24.83 5.26
N LYS A 13 17.87 -25.83 5.41
CA LYS A 13 19.08 -25.95 4.61
C LYS A 13 18.76 -26.07 3.10
N ASN A 14 17.76 -26.87 2.76
CA ASN A 14 17.35 -27.08 1.37
C ASN A 14 16.77 -25.78 0.76
N LYS A 15 15.94 -25.04 1.52
CA LYS A 15 15.33 -23.79 1.04
C LYS A 15 16.37 -22.69 0.89
N PHE A 16 17.23 -22.45 1.88
CA PHE A 16 18.29 -21.42 1.76
C PHE A 16 19.27 -21.67 0.60
N LYS A 17 19.51 -22.92 0.23
CA LYS A 17 20.34 -23.28 -0.91
C LYS A 17 19.56 -23.36 -2.23
N GLY A 18 18.25 -23.34 -2.18
CA GLY A 18 17.37 -23.50 -3.34
C GLY A 18 17.39 -22.28 -4.26
N LYS A 19 17.58 -22.49 -5.57
CA LYS A 19 17.53 -21.42 -6.58
C LYS A 19 16.21 -20.66 -6.53
N SER A 20 15.08 -21.33 -6.30
CA SER A 20 13.76 -20.72 -6.21
C SER A 20 13.69 -19.70 -5.07
N PHE A 21 14.25 -20.00 -3.90
CA PHE A 21 14.32 -19.08 -2.77
C PHE A 21 15.15 -17.83 -3.11
N LEU A 22 16.33 -18.02 -3.69
CA LEU A 22 17.18 -16.90 -4.07
C LEU A 22 16.52 -16.01 -5.13
N ILE A 23 15.90 -16.61 -6.14
CA ILE A 23 15.23 -15.88 -7.21
C ILE A 23 14.03 -15.09 -6.67
N THR A 24 13.17 -15.72 -5.86
CA THR A 24 12.01 -15.02 -5.28
C THR A 24 12.44 -13.90 -4.34
N THR A 25 13.44 -14.13 -3.50
CA THR A 25 13.99 -13.10 -2.60
C THR A 25 14.57 -11.95 -3.41
N LEU A 26 15.34 -12.22 -4.45
CA LEU A 26 15.94 -11.19 -5.31
C LEU A 26 14.87 -10.36 -6.02
N ILE A 27 13.84 -11.01 -6.57
CA ILE A 27 12.72 -10.31 -7.24
C ILE A 27 12.05 -9.34 -6.25
N PHE A 28 11.73 -9.78 -5.03
CA PHE A 28 11.12 -8.92 -4.03
C PHE A 28 12.05 -7.78 -3.59
N VAL A 29 13.34 -8.04 -3.40
CA VAL A 29 14.34 -7.00 -3.11
C VAL A 29 14.37 -5.95 -4.22
N VAL A 30 14.38 -6.37 -5.49
CA VAL A 30 14.36 -5.43 -6.63
C VAL A 30 13.08 -4.61 -6.64
N ILE A 31 11.90 -5.24 -6.42
CA ILE A 31 10.62 -4.52 -6.34
C ILE A 31 10.63 -3.49 -5.19
N LEU A 32 11.14 -3.88 -4.02
CA LEU A 32 11.25 -2.97 -2.87
C LEU A 32 12.24 -1.82 -3.13
N CYS A 33 13.38 -2.11 -3.75
CA CYS A 33 14.33 -1.07 -4.16
C CYS A 33 13.70 -0.09 -5.16
N ILE A 34 13.01 -0.59 -6.20
CA ILE A 34 12.33 0.27 -7.18
C ILE A 34 11.24 1.08 -6.48
N GLY A 35 10.40 0.44 -5.65
CA GLY A 35 9.31 1.11 -4.94
C GLY A 35 9.81 2.21 -3.99
N SER A 36 10.85 1.93 -3.22
CA SER A 36 11.44 2.90 -2.28
C SER A 36 12.13 4.07 -2.97
N ASN A 37 12.65 3.87 -4.19
CA ASN A 37 13.31 4.91 -4.99
C ASN A 37 12.38 5.54 -6.04
N LEU A 38 11.09 5.17 -6.07
CA LEU A 38 10.16 5.64 -7.09
C LEU A 38 10.06 7.18 -7.18
N PRO A 39 10.00 7.95 -6.07
CA PRO A 39 10.00 9.42 -6.13
C PRO A 39 11.24 9.97 -6.81
N TYR A 40 12.42 9.43 -6.50
CA TYR A 40 13.68 9.81 -7.12
C TYR A 40 13.73 9.42 -8.61
N ILE A 41 13.30 8.22 -8.95
CA ILE A 41 13.23 7.76 -10.35
C ILE A 41 12.32 8.68 -11.17
N ILE A 42 11.13 9.02 -10.65
CA ILE A 42 10.21 9.94 -11.30
C ILE A 42 10.88 11.31 -11.50
N SER A 43 11.60 11.84 -10.51
CA SER A 43 12.30 13.12 -10.60
C SER A 43 13.39 13.12 -11.68
N LEU A 44 14.05 11.99 -11.94
CA LEU A 44 15.04 11.85 -13.03
C LEU A 44 14.42 11.96 -14.42
N PHE A 45 13.18 11.45 -14.58
CA PHE A 45 12.46 11.56 -15.85
C PHE A 45 11.71 12.89 -16.00
N ASP A 46 11.38 13.54 -14.90
CA ASP A 46 10.69 14.82 -14.87
C ASP A 46 11.66 15.99 -14.69
N LYS A 47 12.69 16.05 -15.54
CA LYS A 47 13.69 17.15 -15.57
C LYS A 47 13.09 18.56 -15.74
N ASN A 48 11.78 18.65 -16.01
CA ASN A 48 11.03 19.90 -16.14
C ASN A 48 10.17 20.24 -14.92
N SER A 49 10.18 19.43 -13.85
CA SER A 49 9.32 19.68 -12.67
C SER A 49 9.73 20.93 -11.88
N ASP A 50 11.00 21.35 -11.98
CA ASP A 50 11.51 22.57 -11.33
C ASP A 50 11.36 23.84 -12.20
N LYS A 51 10.95 23.70 -13.46
CA LYS A 51 10.67 24.85 -14.32
C LYS A 51 9.20 25.23 -14.19
N PRO A 52 8.90 26.53 -14.10
CA PRO A 52 7.51 26.99 -14.08
C PRO A 52 6.76 26.49 -15.32
N ALA A 53 5.52 26.07 -15.14
CA ALA A 53 4.66 25.71 -16.26
C ALA A 53 4.35 26.95 -17.09
N ASN A 54 4.76 26.96 -18.34
CA ASN A 54 4.44 28.04 -19.27
C ASN A 54 2.97 27.95 -19.67
N ILE A 55 2.16 28.94 -19.31
CA ILE A 55 0.72 29.02 -19.62
C ILE A 55 0.48 30.26 -20.51
N GLY A 56 -0.12 30.04 -21.67
CA GLY A 56 -0.45 31.10 -22.60
C GLY A 56 -1.77 31.80 -22.24
N TYR A 57 -1.83 33.09 -22.52
CA TYR A 57 -3.10 33.85 -22.60
C TYR A 57 -3.01 34.86 -23.73
N ALA A 58 -4.14 35.19 -24.33
CA ALA A 58 -4.20 36.23 -25.35
C ALA A 58 -4.75 37.52 -24.73
N ILE A 59 -4.17 38.64 -25.11
CA ILE A 59 -4.79 39.96 -24.87
C ILE A 59 -6.02 40.01 -25.77
N ASP A 60 -7.21 40.15 -25.22
CA ASP A 60 -8.45 40.29 -25.98
C ASP A 60 -9.12 41.57 -25.58
N ALA A 61 -9.18 42.51 -26.50
CA ALA A 61 -9.82 43.82 -26.28
C ALA A 61 -11.32 43.71 -25.92
N ARG A 62 -11.93 42.57 -26.20
CA ARG A 62 -13.34 42.25 -25.88
C ARG A 62 -13.49 41.62 -24.50
N ALA A 63 -12.42 41.08 -23.95
CA ALA A 63 -12.37 40.46 -22.63
C ALA A 63 -11.45 41.26 -21.68
N VAL A 64 -11.68 42.57 -21.57
CA VAL A 64 -10.85 43.51 -20.81
C VAL A 64 -10.62 43.04 -19.36
N GLU A 65 -11.64 42.60 -18.69
CA GLU A 65 -11.54 42.11 -17.30
C GLU A 65 -10.72 40.80 -17.21
N GLY A 66 -10.84 39.90 -18.20
CA GLY A 66 -10.05 38.72 -18.29
C GLY A 66 -8.56 39.01 -18.49
N THR A 67 -8.22 39.96 -19.34
CA THR A 67 -6.87 40.44 -19.58
C THR A 67 -6.24 41.04 -18.31
N LYS A 68 -7.01 41.85 -17.56
CA LYS A 68 -6.55 42.40 -16.27
C LYS A 68 -6.24 41.29 -15.26
N ILE A 69 -7.11 40.27 -15.15
CA ILE A 69 -6.88 39.12 -14.26
C ILE A 69 -5.61 38.37 -14.67
N ALA A 70 -5.39 38.13 -15.96
CA ALA A 70 -4.19 37.47 -16.44
C ALA A 70 -2.91 38.25 -16.13
N GLU A 71 -2.97 39.59 -16.25
CA GLU A 71 -1.86 40.42 -15.95
C GLU A 71 -1.54 40.49 -14.46
N GLN A 72 -2.53 40.61 -13.60
CA GLN A 72 -2.37 40.53 -12.15
C GLN A 72 -1.83 39.15 -11.72
N LEU A 73 -2.35 38.09 -12.32
CA LEU A 73 -1.87 36.73 -12.08
C LEU A 73 -0.39 36.59 -12.49
N ARG A 74 0.02 37.19 -13.62
CA ARG A 74 1.41 37.24 -14.05
C ARG A 74 2.29 37.95 -13.03
N GLN A 75 1.84 39.08 -12.49
CA GLN A 75 2.57 39.86 -11.48
C GLN A 75 2.68 39.06 -10.16
N THR A 76 1.61 38.41 -9.73
CA THR A 76 1.58 37.56 -8.52
C THR A 76 2.60 36.43 -8.59
N TYR A 77 2.73 35.76 -9.73
CA TYR A 77 3.73 34.71 -9.89
C TYR A 77 5.14 35.25 -10.12
N ALA A 78 5.29 36.40 -10.79
CA ALA A 78 6.61 37.02 -10.99
C ALA A 78 7.27 37.46 -9.68
N GLY A 79 6.50 37.74 -8.63
CA GLY A 79 6.99 38.09 -7.30
C GLY A 79 7.42 36.90 -6.41
N GLN A 80 7.27 35.65 -6.87
CA GLN A 80 7.63 34.46 -6.12
C GLN A 80 9.06 34.01 -6.44
N ASP A 81 9.85 33.61 -5.44
CA ASP A 81 11.20 33.07 -5.64
C ASP A 81 11.27 31.84 -6.54
N LYS A 82 10.25 30.99 -6.48
CA LYS A 82 10.08 29.78 -7.30
C LYS A 82 8.65 29.70 -7.81
N PRO A 83 8.30 30.41 -8.91
CA PRO A 83 6.94 30.41 -9.42
C PRO A 83 6.59 29.04 -10.00
N ALA A 84 5.43 28.50 -9.62
CA ALA A 84 4.89 27.25 -10.17
C ALA A 84 4.47 27.44 -11.64
N ILE A 85 4.08 28.66 -12.02
CA ILE A 85 3.52 29.02 -13.33
C ILE A 85 4.22 30.26 -13.86
N LYS A 86 4.47 30.28 -15.16
CA LYS A 86 4.91 31.46 -15.91
C LYS A 86 3.86 31.76 -16.98
N LEU A 87 3.23 32.91 -16.88
CA LEU A 87 2.25 33.35 -17.87
C LEU A 87 2.97 33.99 -19.07
N ILE A 88 2.58 33.54 -20.28
CA ILE A 88 3.12 34.02 -21.55
C ILE A 88 1.99 34.70 -22.32
N GLU A 89 2.22 35.96 -22.61
CA GLU A 89 1.28 36.81 -23.33
C GLU A 89 1.36 36.59 -24.84
N TYR A 90 0.21 36.54 -25.48
CA TYR A 90 0.04 36.48 -26.93
C TYR A 90 -0.79 37.68 -27.43
N PRO A 91 -0.41 38.29 -28.57
CA PRO A 91 -1.11 39.44 -29.10
C PRO A 91 -2.54 39.05 -29.57
N ASP A 92 -3.46 40.03 -29.52
CA ASP A 92 -4.76 39.88 -30.08
C ASP A 92 -4.72 39.75 -31.62
N THR A 93 -5.28 38.69 -32.14
CA THR A 93 -5.36 38.40 -33.59
C THR A 93 -6.68 38.84 -34.21
N GLY A 94 -7.54 39.59 -33.46
CA GLY A 94 -8.77 40.20 -33.95
C GLY A 94 -10.04 39.37 -33.71
N SER A 95 -9.92 38.08 -33.37
CA SER A 95 -11.08 37.28 -32.95
C SER A 95 -10.69 36.24 -31.89
N THR A 96 -11.65 35.94 -31.00
CA THR A 96 -11.44 34.92 -29.95
C THR A 96 -11.07 33.55 -30.55
N GLU A 97 -11.64 33.18 -31.68
CA GLU A 97 -11.35 31.96 -32.40
C GLU A 97 -9.92 31.91 -32.94
N GLN A 98 -9.45 33.03 -33.50
CA GLN A 98 -8.07 33.14 -34.01
C GLN A 98 -7.06 33.17 -32.85
N ASN A 99 -7.36 33.86 -31.75
CA ASN A 99 -6.57 33.82 -30.52
C ASN A 99 -6.43 32.38 -30.00
N GLU A 100 -7.53 31.65 -29.93
CA GLU A 100 -7.52 30.25 -29.51
C GLU A 100 -6.70 29.36 -30.47
N LYS A 101 -6.81 29.60 -31.77
CA LYS A 101 -6.05 28.84 -32.78
C LYS A 101 -4.54 29.07 -32.62
N THR A 102 -4.13 30.31 -32.33
CA THR A 102 -2.72 30.67 -32.09
C THR A 102 -2.21 29.98 -30.81
N LEU A 103 -3.01 29.99 -29.74
CA LEU A 103 -2.66 29.34 -28.48
C LEU A 103 -2.59 27.82 -28.63
N LYS A 104 -3.51 27.21 -29.38
CA LYS A 104 -3.45 25.78 -29.70
C LYS A 104 -2.20 25.41 -30.48
N ALA A 105 -1.81 26.22 -31.46
CA ALA A 105 -0.55 26.01 -32.20
C ALA A 105 0.66 26.09 -31.28
N ALA A 106 0.68 27.05 -30.33
CA ALA A 106 1.75 27.18 -29.36
C ALA A 106 1.84 25.98 -28.37
N VAL A 107 0.71 25.33 -28.06
CA VAL A 107 0.69 24.06 -27.28
C VAL A 107 1.26 22.93 -28.13
N ALA A 108 0.84 22.81 -29.40
CA ALA A 108 1.36 21.79 -30.33
C ALA A 108 2.88 21.95 -30.54
N ASP A 109 3.38 23.19 -30.60
CA ASP A 109 4.81 23.51 -30.68
C ASP A 109 5.57 23.32 -29.37
N LYS A 110 4.88 22.88 -28.27
CA LYS A 110 5.45 22.73 -26.92
C LYS A 110 6.07 24.00 -26.32
N LYS A 111 5.68 25.18 -26.81
CA LYS A 111 6.09 26.48 -26.25
C LYS A 111 5.39 26.78 -24.93
N ILE A 112 4.13 26.36 -24.83
CA ILE A 112 3.28 26.47 -23.64
C ILE A 112 2.67 25.11 -23.32
N LYS A 113 2.38 24.85 -22.04
CA LYS A 113 1.79 23.59 -21.55
C LYS A 113 0.27 23.58 -21.69
N GLY A 114 -0.31 24.77 -21.67
CA GLY A 114 -1.74 25.03 -21.81
C GLY A 114 -2.01 26.52 -21.91
N TYR A 115 -3.27 26.90 -21.98
CA TYR A 115 -3.66 28.31 -22.11
C TYR A 115 -4.95 28.61 -21.34
N LEU A 116 -5.12 29.89 -20.97
CA LEU A 116 -6.30 30.44 -20.35
C LEU A 116 -7.20 31.09 -21.39
N LEU A 117 -8.49 30.81 -21.31
CA LEU A 117 -9.55 31.54 -22.01
C LEU A 117 -10.46 32.21 -20.98
N PHE A 118 -10.82 33.44 -21.27
CA PHE A 118 -11.70 34.24 -20.46
C PHE A 118 -13.06 34.34 -21.15
N GLY A 119 -14.11 33.87 -20.47
CA GLY A 119 -15.48 33.92 -20.93
C GLY A 119 -16.19 35.21 -20.47
N PRO A 120 -17.52 35.29 -20.63
CA PRO A 120 -18.30 36.43 -20.18
C PRO A 120 -18.23 36.62 -18.67
N VAL A 121 -18.40 37.87 -18.26
CA VAL A 121 -18.49 38.24 -16.84
C VAL A 121 -19.78 37.68 -16.26
N ASN A 122 -19.68 36.96 -15.16
CA ASN A 122 -20.80 36.39 -14.44
C ASN A 122 -21.44 37.42 -13.49
N GLU A 123 -22.55 37.04 -12.81
CA GLU A 123 -23.24 37.90 -11.86
C GLU A 123 -22.37 38.43 -10.70
N THR A 124 -21.24 37.78 -10.44
CA THR A 124 -20.28 38.19 -9.40
C THR A 124 -19.23 39.22 -9.90
N GLY A 125 -19.38 39.71 -11.14
CA GLY A 125 -18.51 40.71 -11.74
C GLY A 125 -17.16 40.16 -12.23
N LEU A 126 -16.97 38.82 -12.26
CA LEU A 126 -15.74 38.18 -12.70
C LEU A 126 -15.97 37.32 -13.94
N PRO A 127 -15.01 37.29 -14.89
CA PRO A 127 -15.11 36.43 -16.06
C PRO A 127 -14.92 34.97 -15.68
N THR A 128 -15.59 34.09 -16.42
CA THR A 128 -15.34 32.66 -16.35
C THR A 128 -13.95 32.36 -16.91
N VAL A 129 -13.12 31.66 -16.15
CA VAL A 129 -11.78 31.27 -16.58
C VAL A 129 -11.76 29.80 -16.93
N THR A 130 -11.33 29.46 -18.15
CA THR A 130 -11.19 28.08 -18.62
C THR A 130 -9.73 27.82 -18.94
N TYR A 131 -9.14 26.84 -18.25
CA TYR A 131 -7.81 26.32 -18.56
C TYR A 131 -7.95 25.14 -19.54
N LYS A 132 -7.25 25.23 -20.68
CA LYS A 132 -7.17 24.16 -21.67
C LYS A 132 -5.72 23.67 -21.80
N SER A 133 -5.52 22.37 -21.66
CA SER A 133 -4.21 21.74 -21.79
C SER A 133 -4.32 20.40 -22.55
N GLU A 134 -3.21 19.89 -23.05
CA GLU A 134 -3.15 18.61 -23.73
C GLU A 134 -3.39 17.43 -22.76
N LYS A 135 -3.03 17.60 -21.47
CA LYS A 135 -3.25 16.61 -20.41
C LYS A 135 -4.41 17.04 -19.51
N LEU A 136 -5.50 16.28 -19.55
CA LEU A 136 -6.70 16.57 -18.73
C LEU A 136 -6.43 16.51 -17.21
N MET A 137 -5.44 15.69 -16.78
CA MET A 137 -5.06 15.49 -15.37
C MET A 137 -3.75 16.21 -15.01
N ASP A 138 -3.62 17.49 -15.37
CA ASP A 138 -2.52 18.32 -14.86
C ASP A 138 -2.91 18.99 -13.54
N GLU A 139 -3.12 18.15 -12.52
CA GLU A 139 -3.68 18.54 -11.22
C GLU A 139 -2.83 19.61 -10.53
N LYS A 140 -1.51 19.50 -10.61
CA LYS A 140 -0.55 20.45 -10.03
C LYS A 140 -0.69 21.86 -10.65
N THR A 141 -0.79 21.94 -11.97
CA THR A 141 -0.95 23.22 -12.68
C THR A 141 -2.35 23.80 -12.46
N SER A 142 -3.39 22.94 -12.46
CA SER A 142 -4.78 23.38 -12.21
C SER A 142 -4.95 23.92 -10.80
N GLN A 143 -4.46 23.25 -9.77
CA GLN A 143 -4.49 23.73 -8.38
C GLN A 143 -3.72 25.04 -8.20
N ALA A 144 -2.53 25.16 -8.80
CA ALA A 144 -1.76 26.38 -8.74
C ALA A 144 -2.55 27.53 -9.41
N LEU A 145 -3.13 27.33 -10.61
CA LEU A 145 -3.97 28.33 -11.27
C LEU A 145 -5.17 28.75 -10.42
N GLU A 146 -5.86 27.77 -9.83
CA GLU A 146 -7.01 28.04 -8.96
C GLU A 146 -6.64 28.91 -7.76
N GLN A 147 -5.55 28.57 -7.06
CA GLN A 147 -5.02 29.36 -5.95
C GLN A 147 -4.62 30.77 -6.40
N GLY A 148 -3.89 30.90 -7.50
CA GLY A 148 -3.48 32.19 -8.04
C GLY A 148 -4.66 33.06 -8.44
N ILE A 149 -5.65 32.49 -9.13
CA ILE A 149 -6.87 33.20 -9.52
C ILE A 149 -7.69 33.61 -8.29
N GLN A 150 -7.75 32.78 -7.25
CA GLN A 150 -8.43 33.11 -6.01
C GLN A 150 -7.76 34.30 -5.29
N ILE A 151 -6.45 34.37 -5.28
CA ILE A 151 -5.67 35.50 -4.72
C ILE A 151 -5.99 36.79 -5.51
N VAL A 152 -5.92 36.74 -6.84
CA VAL A 152 -6.21 37.88 -7.70
C VAL A 152 -7.66 38.34 -7.54
N LYS A 153 -8.61 37.42 -7.51
CA LYS A 153 -10.02 37.69 -7.24
C LYS A 153 -10.20 38.46 -5.92
N THR A 154 -9.58 37.96 -4.87
CA THR A 154 -9.69 38.56 -3.54
C THR A 154 -9.07 39.96 -3.53
N ASP A 155 -7.93 40.17 -4.19
CA ASP A 155 -7.29 41.47 -4.30
C ASP A 155 -8.15 42.49 -5.07
N ILE A 156 -8.76 42.07 -6.17
CA ILE A 156 -9.71 42.91 -6.94
C ILE A 156 -10.90 43.35 -6.08
N VAL A 157 -11.53 42.40 -5.36
CA VAL A 157 -12.70 42.69 -4.52
C VAL A 157 -12.35 43.59 -3.34
N LEU A 158 -11.12 43.42 -2.78
CA LEU A 158 -10.69 44.21 -1.63
C LEU A 158 -10.02 45.52 -2.00
N LYS A 159 -9.78 45.81 -3.29
CA LYS A 159 -9.09 47.04 -3.74
C LYS A 159 -9.81 48.30 -3.33
N ASP A 160 -11.14 48.30 -3.37
CA ASP A 160 -11.99 49.43 -3.04
C ASP A 160 -12.54 49.40 -1.59
N SER A 161 -12.12 48.44 -0.78
CA SER A 161 -12.64 48.21 0.57
C SER A 161 -12.01 49.10 1.65
N GLY A 162 -11.05 49.95 1.31
CA GLY A 162 -10.34 50.80 2.28
C GLY A 162 -9.45 50.04 3.31
N LEU A 163 -9.22 48.77 3.10
CA LEU A 163 -8.40 47.93 3.97
C LEU A 163 -6.91 48.23 3.80
N THR A 164 -6.17 48.25 4.91
CA THR A 164 -4.72 48.35 4.91
C THR A 164 -4.08 47.06 4.34
N ASP A 165 -2.84 47.15 3.85
CA ASP A 165 -2.11 46.00 3.29
C ASP A 165 -1.94 44.88 4.35
N GLN A 166 -1.84 45.25 5.62
CA GLN A 166 -1.78 44.28 6.72
C GLN A 166 -3.10 43.52 6.91
N GLN A 167 -4.25 44.20 6.77
CA GLN A 167 -5.58 43.57 6.84
C GLN A 167 -5.83 42.70 5.61
N LYS A 168 -5.38 43.13 4.41
CA LYS A 168 -5.43 42.30 3.20
C LYS A 168 -4.59 41.03 3.33
N SER A 169 -3.38 41.14 3.88
CA SER A 169 -2.52 39.97 4.11
C SER A 169 -3.13 38.99 5.11
N MET A 170 -3.82 39.48 6.15
CA MET A 170 -4.55 38.63 7.09
C MET A 170 -5.71 37.88 6.44
N LEU A 171 -6.42 38.50 5.49
CA LEU A 171 -7.53 37.86 4.75
C LEU A 171 -7.03 36.86 3.70
N LEU A 172 -5.84 37.10 3.12
CA LEU A 172 -5.23 36.24 2.11
C LEU A 172 -4.46 35.06 2.69
N ASN A 173 -3.97 35.21 3.94
CA ASN A 173 -3.26 34.10 4.60
C ASN A 173 -4.24 32.97 4.95
N PRO A 174 -3.99 31.75 4.47
CA PRO A 174 -4.85 30.61 4.82
C PRO A 174 -4.77 30.37 6.33
N VAL A 175 -5.92 30.13 6.93
CA VAL A 175 -5.99 29.68 8.33
C VAL A 175 -5.34 28.31 8.41
N VAL A 176 -4.22 28.21 9.12
CA VAL A 176 -3.54 26.95 9.37
C VAL A 176 -4.35 26.18 10.42
N ILE A 177 -5.11 25.18 9.98
CA ILE A 177 -5.81 24.27 10.88
C ILE A 177 -4.89 23.11 11.18
N ASN A 178 -4.36 23.06 12.40
CA ASN A 178 -3.62 21.90 12.87
C ASN A 178 -4.63 20.84 13.32
N THR A 179 -4.85 19.83 12.49
CA THR A 179 -5.67 18.67 12.82
C THR A 179 -4.87 17.72 13.71
N MET A 180 -5.42 17.43 14.89
CA MET A 180 -4.89 16.40 15.79
C MET A 180 -5.98 15.40 16.10
N GLN A 181 -5.65 14.12 16.04
CA GLN A 181 -6.58 13.05 16.41
C GLN A 181 -6.77 13.07 17.93
N ILE A 182 -8.01 13.10 18.39
CA ILE A 182 -8.34 12.94 19.80
C ILE A 182 -8.41 11.44 20.09
N ALA A 183 -7.50 10.91 20.92
CA ALA A 183 -7.62 9.56 21.44
C ALA A 183 -8.77 9.50 22.43
N ALA A 184 -9.86 8.81 22.09
CA ALA A 184 -11.02 8.64 22.96
C ALA A 184 -10.78 7.67 24.14
N SER A 185 -9.69 6.91 24.10
CA SER A 185 -9.27 5.96 25.16
C SER A 185 -7.80 5.56 24.95
N ASP A 186 -7.15 5.04 26.00
CA ASP A 186 -5.84 4.38 25.91
C ASP A 186 -5.97 3.11 25.05
N GLY A 187 -5.82 3.25 23.74
CA GLY A 187 -5.92 2.16 22.78
C GLY A 187 -4.60 1.39 22.63
N ALA A 188 -4.66 0.26 21.91
CA ALA A 188 -3.51 -0.63 21.67
C ALA A 188 -2.42 -0.03 20.78
N GLY A 189 -2.65 1.12 20.15
CA GLY A 189 -1.72 1.77 19.22
C GLY A 189 -0.77 2.81 19.81
N GLY A 190 -0.51 2.78 21.11
CA GLY A 190 0.50 3.61 21.78
C GLY A 190 0.09 5.06 22.11
N ALA A 191 0.80 5.62 23.06
CA ALA A 191 0.80 6.96 23.66
C ALA A 191 -0.33 7.94 23.30
N GLY A 192 -1.07 8.34 24.33
CA GLY A 192 -2.23 9.25 24.34
C GLY A 192 -2.05 10.68 23.83
N ASN A 193 -1.08 10.96 22.99
CA ASN A 193 -0.94 12.22 22.27
C ASN A 193 -1.51 12.07 20.85
N GLY A 194 -2.50 12.90 20.52
CA GLY A 194 -3.13 12.90 19.22
C GLY A 194 -2.10 12.95 18.08
N LYS A 195 -2.25 12.04 17.10
CA LYS A 195 -1.36 11.96 15.94
C LYS A 195 -1.60 13.15 15.03
N THR A 196 -0.54 13.76 14.52
CA THR A 196 -0.61 14.78 13.48
C THR A 196 -0.88 14.13 12.11
N GLU A 197 -1.38 14.91 11.16
CA GLU A 197 -1.66 14.42 9.79
C GLU A 197 -0.41 13.80 9.13
N SER A 198 0.77 14.40 9.33
CA SER A 198 2.03 13.84 8.85
C SER A 198 2.39 12.49 9.49
N GLN A 199 2.14 12.31 10.79
CA GLN A 199 2.34 11.04 11.48
C GLN A 199 1.38 9.97 10.98
N GLN A 200 0.13 10.32 10.73
CA GLN A 200 -0.86 9.39 10.18
C GLN A 200 -0.46 8.90 8.77
N GLY A 201 0.09 9.79 7.93
CA GLY A 201 0.64 9.41 6.63
C GLY A 201 1.79 8.40 6.73
N VAL A 202 2.72 8.61 7.67
CA VAL A 202 3.84 7.69 7.93
C VAL A 202 3.33 6.34 8.41
N ASP A 203 2.42 6.33 9.38
CA ASP A 203 1.82 5.09 9.91
C ASP A 203 1.07 4.33 8.80
N MET A 204 0.33 5.04 7.93
CA MET A 204 -0.37 4.45 6.80
C MET A 204 0.60 3.76 5.82
N GLY A 205 1.69 4.43 5.46
CA GLY A 205 2.73 3.86 4.60
C GLY A 205 3.39 2.64 5.24
N PHE A 206 3.72 2.71 6.52
CA PHE A 206 4.36 1.63 7.25
C PHE A 206 3.43 0.42 7.47
N VAL A 207 2.18 0.65 7.84
CA VAL A 207 1.14 -0.41 7.93
C VAL A 207 0.95 -1.08 6.58
N THR A 208 0.88 -0.31 5.48
CA THR A 208 0.76 -0.86 4.14
C THR A 208 1.94 -1.76 3.77
N LEU A 209 3.17 -1.34 4.11
CA LEU A 209 4.38 -2.15 3.92
C LEU A 209 4.30 -3.46 4.71
N LEU A 210 3.96 -3.39 6.00
CA LEU A 210 3.81 -4.59 6.84
C LEU A 210 2.75 -5.54 6.30
N LEU A 211 1.61 -5.03 5.82
CA LEU A 211 0.54 -5.83 5.23
C LEU A 211 0.97 -6.52 3.94
N LEU A 212 1.73 -5.84 3.09
CA LEU A 212 2.31 -6.43 1.88
C LEU A 212 3.29 -7.55 2.24
N LEU A 213 4.21 -7.30 3.17
CA LEU A 213 5.18 -8.30 3.63
C LEU A 213 4.48 -9.51 4.26
N LEU A 214 3.46 -9.27 5.07
CA LEU A 214 2.66 -10.32 5.71
C LEU A 214 1.93 -11.16 4.65
N PHE A 215 1.22 -10.53 3.71
CA PHE A 215 0.47 -11.23 2.67
C PHE A 215 1.40 -12.08 1.78
N PHE A 216 2.45 -11.48 1.21
CA PHE A 216 3.37 -12.20 0.35
C PHE A 216 4.18 -13.24 1.11
N GLY A 217 4.62 -12.93 2.34
CA GLY A 217 5.35 -13.87 3.19
C GLY A 217 4.54 -15.14 3.47
N ILE A 218 3.26 -14.99 3.82
CA ILE A 218 2.35 -16.12 4.06
C ILE A 218 2.07 -16.88 2.76
N MET A 219 1.74 -16.18 1.66
CA MET A 219 1.33 -16.82 0.41
C MET A 219 2.47 -17.58 -0.25
N VAL A 220 3.64 -16.95 -0.40
CA VAL A 220 4.80 -17.60 -1.02
C VAL A 220 5.26 -18.80 -0.20
N SER A 221 5.37 -18.64 1.11
CA SER A 221 5.82 -19.74 1.99
C SER A 221 4.79 -20.86 2.08
N GLY A 222 3.51 -20.55 2.14
CA GLY A 222 2.42 -21.53 2.12
C GLY A 222 2.43 -22.34 0.83
N GLN A 223 2.54 -21.68 -0.31
CA GLN A 223 2.65 -22.33 -1.62
C GLN A 223 3.89 -23.24 -1.70
N MET A 224 5.03 -22.82 -1.15
CA MET A 224 6.25 -23.62 -1.11
C MET A 224 6.10 -24.86 -0.23
N ILE A 225 5.41 -24.76 0.92
CA ILE A 225 5.10 -25.92 1.80
C ILE A 225 4.23 -26.91 1.03
N ALA A 226 3.13 -26.45 0.43
CA ALA A 226 2.22 -27.32 -0.31
C ALA A 226 2.92 -27.99 -1.49
N SER A 227 3.70 -27.24 -2.26
CA SER A 227 4.46 -27.76 -3.41
C SER A 227 5.48 -28.82 -3.02
N GLU A 228 6.22 -28.63 -1.91
CA GLU A 228 7.20 -29.61 -1.44
C GLU A 228 6.53 -30.91 -1.00
N ILE A 229 5.42 -30.81 -0.24
CA ILE A 229 4.68 -31.99 0.21
C ILE A 229 4.09 -32.76 -0.99
N THR A 230 3.52 -32.05 -1.96
CA THR A 230 2.96 -32.66 -3.17
C THR A 230 4.06 -33.30 -4.02
N ALA A 231 5.22 -32.66 -4.18
CA ALA A 231 6.36 -33.20 -4.94
C ALA A 231 6.92 -34.49 -4.30
N GLU A 232 7.08 -34.52 -2.97
CA GLU A 232 7.53 -35.73 -2.25
C GLU A 232 6.52 -36.87 -2.39
N LYS A 233 5.21 -36.57 -2.39
CA LYS A 233 4.17 -37.54 -2.59
C LYS A 233 4.16 -38.05 -4.04
N SER A 234 4.22 -37.15 -5.04
CA SER A 234 4.17 -37.54 -6.45
C SER A 234 5.39 -38.38 -6.88
N SER A 235 6.53 -38.16 -6.29
CA SER A 235 7.78 -38.91 -6.51
C SER A 235 7.90 -40.19 -5.68
N ARG A 236 6.88 -40.53 -4.85
CA ARG A 236 6.86 -41.66 -3.89
C ARG A 236 7.94 -41.62 -2.81
N VAL A 237 8.71 -40.57 -2.73
CA VAL A 237 9.70 -40.36 -1.65
C VAL A 237 9.02 -40.37 -0.28
N MET A 238 7.75 -39.91 -0.23
CA MET A 238 6.93 -39.92 0.96
C MET A 238 6.78 -41.32 1.59
N GLU A 239 6.71 -42.39 0.79
CA GLU A 239 6.60 -43.78 1.28
C GLU A 239 7.81 -44.18 2.13
N ILE A 240 9.01 -43.76 1.72
CA ILE A 240 10.25 -44.01 2.46
C ILE A 240 10.33 -43.15 3.72
N ILE A 241 9.91 -41.86 3.62
CA ILE A 241 10.02 -40.95 4.76
C ILE A 241 9.08 -41.36 5.90
N VAL A 242 7.83 -41.76 5.57
CA VAL A 242 6.83 -42.15 6.57
C VAL A 242 7.25 -43.40 7.40
N THR A 243 8.06 -44.25 6.84
CA THR A 243 8.62 -45.42 7.62
C THR A 243 9.64 -44.98 8.67
N SER A 244 10.33 -43.86 8.45
CA SER A 244 11.39 -43.36 9.33
C SER A 244 10.96 -42.22 10.27
N VAL A 245 10.00 -41.41 9.85
CA VAL A 245 9.49 -40.24 10.60
C VAL A 245 7.99 -40.20 10.59
N SER A 246 7.37 -40.03 11.77
CA SER A 246 5.90 -39.93 11.83
C SER A 246 5.39 -38.74 11.03
N PRO A 247 4.25 -38.85 10.32
CA PRO A 247 3.68 -37.80 9.46
C PRO A 247 3.49 -36.48 10.18
N LEU A 248 3.11 -36.50 11.46
CA LEU A 248 2.93 -35.26 12.25
C LEU A 248 4.24 -34.50 12.47
N LYS A 249 5.31 -35.22 12.84
CA LYS A 249 6.62 -34.61 13.04
C LYS A 249 7.19 -34.06 11.72
N GLN A 250 6.86 -34.70 10.62
CA GLN A 250 7.23 -34.27 9.28
C GLN A 250 6.48 -32.96 8.91
N MET A 251 5.14 -32.94 9.06
CA MET A 251 4.33 -31.76 8.76
C MET A 251 4.78 -30.54 9.58
N PHE A 252 4.80 -30.68 10.91
CA PHE A 252 5.20 -29.56 11.78
C PHE A 252 6.66 -29.16 11.65
N GLY A 253 7.56 -30.12 11.39
CA GLY A 253 8.97 -29.84 11.10
C GLY A 253 9.15 -29.00 9.83
N LYS A 254 8.40 -29.31 8.76
CA LYS A 254 8.40 -28.51 7.53
C LYS A 254 7.81 -27.12 7.75
N ILE A 255 6.68 -27.03 8.43
CA ILE A 255 6.05 -25.72 8.76
C ILE A 255 7.03 -24.86 9.56
N PHE A 256 7.68 -25.42 10.59
CA PHE A 256 8.64 -24.70 11.40
C PHE A 256 9.89 -24.30 10.59
N GLY A 257 10.42 -25.21 9.77
CA GLY A 257 11.55 -24.90 8.88
C GLY A 257 11.23 -23.76 7.93
N MET A 258 10.04 -23.77 7.29
CA MET A 258 9.60 -22.70 6.41
C MET A 258 9.30 -21.40 7.16
N PHE A 259 8.82 -21.48 8.41
CA PHE A 259 8.63 -20.32 9.27
C PHE A 259 9.96 -19.56 9.46
N VAL A 260 11.03 -20.26 9.83
CA VAL A 260 12.36 -19.64 10.02
C VAL A 260 12.86 -19.01 8.73
N VAL A 261 12.70 -19.70 7.59
CA VAL A 261 13.08 -19.18 6.27
C VAL A 261 12.30 -17.91 5.93
N SER A 262 10.99 -17.92 6.11
CA SER A 262 10.10 -16.80 5.82
C SER A 262 10.35 -15.60 6.75
N LEU A 263 10.61 -15.86 8.04
CA LEU A 263 10.97 -14.82 8.99
C LEU A 263 12.30 -14.16 8.60
N THR A 264 13.29 -14.95 8.19
CA THR A 264 14.59 -14.44 7.71
C THR A 264 14.39 -13.55 6.47
N GLN A 265 13.51 -13.95 5.53
CA GLN A 265 13.17 -13.11 4.37
C GLN A 265 12.51 -11.79 4.79
N MET A 266 11.53 -11.84 5.70
CA MET A 266 10.86 -10.65 6.20
C MET A 266 11.85 -9.65 6.81
N VAL A 267 12.76 -10.13 7.67
CA VAL A 267 13.83 -9.30 8.25
C VAL A 267 14.71 -8.71 7.16
N ALA A 268 15.14 -9.52 6.19
CA ALA A 268 15.94 -9.04 5.06
C ALA A 268 15.24 -7.94 4.26
N TYR A 269 13.93 -8.08 3.99
CA TYR A 269 13.15 -7.07 3.29
C TYR A 269 13.03 -5.76 4.09
N LEU A 270 12.79 -5.84 5.40
CA LEU A 270 12.78 -4.66 6.27
C LEU A 270 14.14 -3.94 6.27
N VAL A 271 15.23 -4.68 6.37
CA VAL A 271 16.59 -4.11 6.28
C VAL A 271 16.81 -3.40 4.94
N VAL A 272 16.41 -4.01 3.83
CA VAL A 272 16.50 -3.40 2.49
C VAL A 272 15.71 -2.09 2.43
N VAL A 273 14.49 -2.06 2.95
CA VAL A 273 13.66 -0.84 2.98
C VAL A 273 14.33 0.25 3.82
N ILE A 274 14.80 -0.09 5.03
CA ILE A 274 15.49 0.86 5.92
C ILE A 274 16.74 1.44 5.24
N ILE A 275 17.56 0.60 4.59
CA ILE A 275 18.75 1.07 3.86
C ILE A 275 18.34 2.05 2.74
N ASN A 276 17.33 1.70 1.94
CA ASN A 276 16.88 2.54 0.82
C ASN A 276 16.34 3.90 1.28
N ILE A 277 15.58 3.95 2.38
CA ILE A 277 15.04 5.20 2.92
C ILE A 277 16.16 6.13 3.40
N ASN A 278 17.24 5.56 3.97
CA ASN A 278 18.39 6.34 4.45
C ASN A 278 19.37 6.78 3.34
N LEU A 279 19.12 6.45 2.06
CA LEU A 279 19.94 6.95 0.96
C LEU A 279 19.79 8.49 0.83
N PRO A 280 20.89 9.24 0.56
CA PRO A 280 20.86 10.71 0.55
C PRO A 280 19.80 11.31 -0.38
N HIS A 281 19.59 10.72 -1.56
CA HIS A 281 18.61 11.18 -2.54
C HIS A 281 17.16 10.89 -2.14
N ASN A 282 16.93 9.86 -1.33
CA ASN A 282 15.60 9.54 -0.81
C ASN A 282 15.30 10.35 0.46
N ASN A 283 16.29 10.57 1.31
CA ASN A 283 16.13 11.32 2.56
C ASN A 283 15.57 12.73 2.31
N SER A 284 16.06 13.44 1.28
CA SER A 284 15.52 14.75 0.90
C SER A 284 14.06 14.68 0.44
N ALA A 285 13.67 13.66 -0.31
CA ALA A 285 12.30 13.45 -0.74
C ALA A 285 11.38 13.11 0.45
N PHE A 286 11.82 12.24 1.35
CA PHE A 286 11.05 11.87 2.55
C PHE A 286 10.94 13.04 3.56
N MET A 287 11.97 13.88 3.69
CA MET A 287 11.90 15.11 4.49
C MET A 287 10.88 16.11 3.91
N GLN A 288 10.78 16.22 2.60
CA GLN A 288 9.79 17.08 1.94
C GLN A 288 8.35 16.65 2.28
N TYR A 289 8.12 15.36 2.46
CA TYR A 289 6.82 14.80 2.87
C TYR A 289 6.68 14.63 4.39
N ASN A 290 7.63 15.16 5.20
CA ASN A 290 7.68 15.01 6.66
C ASN A 290 7.62 13.54 7.13
N ILE A 291 8.18 12.61 6.33
CA ILE A 291 8.24 11.19 6.66
C ILE A 291 9.44 10.96 7.58
N ASP A 292 9.16 10.85 8.87
CA ASP A 292 10.15 10.60 9.91
C ASP A 292 9.91 9.21 10.53
N LEU A 293 10.74 8.25 10.14
CA LEU A 293 10.63 6.86 10.63
C LEU A 293 10.90 6.70 12.12
N SER A 294 11.55 7.68 12.76
CA SER A 294 11.79 7.64 14.21
C SER A 294 10.50 7.79 15.01
N LYS A 295 9.42 8.24 14.35
CA LYS A 295 8.08 8.42 14.92
C LYS A 295 7.19 7.19 14.78
N VAL A 296 7.64 6.14 14.09
CA VAL A 296 6.90 4.87 13.99
C VAL A 296 6.84 4.24 15.38
N ASP A 297 5.63 3.91 15.83
CA ASP A 297 5.43 3.29 17.14
C ASP A 297 6.11 1.90 17.16
N PRO A 298 7.09 1.65 18.05
CA PRO A 298 7.72 0.33 18.19
C PRO A 298 6.71 -0.79 18.48
N LEU A 299 5.58 -0.47 19.11
CA LEU A 299 4.53 -1.41 19.44
C LEU A 299 3.85 -1.95 18.17
N LEU A 300 3.76 -1.14 17.09
CA LEU A 300 3.26 -1.58 15.80
C LEU A 300 4.13 -2.68 15.16
N LEU A 301 5.45 -2.61 15.35
CA LEU A 301 6.37 -3.67 14.91
C LEU A 301 6.12 -4.98 15.67
N VAL A 302 5.90 -4.88 16.98
CA VAL A 302 5.60 -6.04 17.83
C VAL A 302 4.29 -6.70 17.40
N TYR A 303 3.24 -5.92 17.19
CA TYR A 303 1.96 -6.46 16.66
C TYR A 303 2.10 -7.00 15.24
N GLY A 304 2.86 -6.32 14.38
CA GLY A 304 3.15 -6.80 13.03
C GLY A 304 3.80 -8.17 13.03
N LEU A 305 4.83 -8.36 13.87
CA LEU A 305 5.50 -9.65 14.03
C LEU A 305 4.56 -10.71 14.62
N LEU A 306 3.77 -10.35 15.65
CA LEU A 306 2.83 -11.25 16.29
C LEU A 306 1.78 -11.77 15.30
N PHE A 307 1.11 -10.86 14.57
CA PHE A 307 0.10 -11.24 13.58
C PHE A 307 0.72 -11.97 12.37
N TYR A 308 1.96 -11.64 12.02
CA TYR A 308 2.71 -12.40 11.01
C TYR A 308 2.91 -13.86 11.43
N VAL A 309 3.43 -14.09 12.65
CA VAL A 309 3.65 -15.45 13.17
C VAL A 309 2.34 -16.24 13.22
N MET A 310 1.30 -15.63 13.76
CA MET A 310 -0.01 -16.29 13.92
C MET A 310 -0.68 -16.56 12.57
N GLY A 311 -0.68 -15.58 11.68
CA GLY A 311 -1.18 -15.73 10.31
C GLY A 311 -0.42 -16.78 9.52
N PHE A 312 0.92 -16.76 9.61
CA PHE A 312 1.76 -17.79 9.00
C PHE A 312 1.39 -19.20 9.49
N LEU A 313 1.29 -19.41 10.80
CA LEU A 313 0.93 -20.73 11.36
C LEU A 313 -0.44 -21.20 10.90
N LEU A 314 -1.44 -20.31 10.89
CA LEU A 314 -2.78 -20.65 10.42
C LEU A 314 -2.76 -21.10 8.96
N TYR A 315 -2.23 -20.28 8.08
CA TYR A 315 -2.24 -20.54 6.65
C TYR A 315 -1.29 -21.68 6.26
N ALA A 316 -0.10 -21.78 6.87
CA ALA A 316 0.86 -22.86 6.61
C ALA A 316 0.26 -24.25 6.91
N THR A 317 -0.54 -24.38 7.98
CA THR A 317 -1.23 -25.65 8.29
C THR A 317 -2.25 -26.01 7.22
N LEU A 318 -3.01 -25.03 6.71
CA LEU A 318 -3.99 -25.24 5.63
C LEU A 318 -3.29 -25.63 4.31
N PHE A 319 -2.22 -24.93 3.95
CA PHE A 319 -1.43 -25.27 2.76
C PHE A 319 -0.81 -26.67 2.86
N ALA A 320 -0.31 -27.05 4.05
CA ALA A 320 0.25 -28.38 4.28
C ALA A 320 -0.82 -29.48 4.14
N ALA A 321 -2.03 -29.24 4.67
CA ALA A 321 -3.15 -30.17 4.52
C ALA A 321 -3.53 -30.36 3.05
N VAL A 322 -3.70 -29.27 2.28
CA VAL A 322 -4.03 -29.33 0.86
C VAL A 322 -2.93 -30.03 0.06
N GLY A 323 -1.66 -29.66 0.29
CA GLY A 323 -0.52 -30.32 -0.36
C GLY A 323 -0.45 -31.82 -0.12
N SER A 324 -0.89 -32.31 1.07
CA SER A 324 -0.93 -33.74 1.39
C SER A 324 -1.99 -34.52 0.62
N ILE A 325 -3.10 -33.86 0.23
CA ILE A 325 -4.21 -34.51 -0.49
C ILE A 325 -3.88 -34.63 -1.97
N VAL A 326 -3.22 -33.63 -2.54
CA VAL A 326 -2.91 -33.55 -3.96
C VAL A 326 -1.85 -34.59 -4.34
N SER A 327 -2.08 -35.33 -5.44
CA SER A 327 -1.18 -36.38 -5.90
C SER A 327 -0.29 -35.98 -7.09
N ARG A 328 -0.68 -34.91 -7.80
CA ARG A 328 0.07 -34.39 -8.96
C ARG A 328 0.39 -32.90 -8.75
N THR A 329 1.61 -32.49 -9.06
CA THR A 329 2.04 -31.10 -8.90
C THR A 329 1.26 -30.13 -9.79
N GLU A 330 0.78 -30.58 -10.95
CA GLU A 330 -0.04 -29.79 -11.89
C GLU A 330 -1.41 -29.41 -11.31
N ASP A 331 -1.95 -30.25 -10.42
CA ASP A 331 -3.25 -30.03 -9.78
C ASP A 331 -3.19 -29.11 -8.56
N LEU A 332 -1.99 -28.81 -8.07
CA LEU A 332 -1.79 -28.09 -6.82
C LEU A 332 -2.36 -26.66 -6.89
N GLY A 333 -2.14 -25.96 -8.00
CA GLY A 333 -2.62 -24.59 -8.17
C GLY A 333 -4.13 -24.45 -7.96
N GLN A 334 -4.92 -25.38 -8.53
CA GLN A 334 -6.37 -25.39 -8.34
C GLN A 334 -6.76 -25.77 -6.89
N ALA A 335 -6.02 -26.70 -6.28
CA ALA A 335 -6.35 -27.18 -4.94
C ALA A 335 -6.12 -26.12 -3.85
N VAL A 336 -5.11 -25.25 -4.00
CA VAL A 336 -4.79 -24.18 -3.05
C VAL A 336 -5.59 -22.91 -3.29
N MET A 337 -6.28 -22.78 -4.43
CA MET A 337 -7.02 -21.57 -4.83
C MET A 337 -8.01 -21.08 -3.77
N PRO A 338 -8.80 -21.93 -3.09
CA PRO A 338 -9.71 -21.46 -2.03
C PRO A 338 -8.98 -20.75 -0.88
N ILE A 339 -7.81 -21.26 -0.47
CA ILE A 339 -7.00 -20.67 0.60
C ILE A 339 -6.43 -19.34 0.13
N THR A 340 -5.95 -19.28 -1.12
CA THR A 340 -5.44 -18.05 -1.73
C THR A 340 -6.53 -16.99 -1.82
N MET A 341 -7.73 -17.35 -2.27
CA MET A 341 -8.87 -16.42 -2.36
C MET A 341 -9.28 -15.89 -0.98
N LEU A 342 -9.26 -16.74 0.04
CA LEU A 342 -9.58 -16.35 1.41
C LEU A 342 -8.57 -15.33 1.94
N SER A 343 -7.27 -15.56 1.73
CA SER A 343 -6.21 -14.63 2.11
C SER A 343 -6.29 -13.32 1.31
N LEU A 344 -6.55 -13.43 0.00
CA LEU A 344 -6.70 -12.28 -0.89
C LEU A 344 -7.88 -11.40 -0.47
N ALA A 345 -9.00 -12.01 -0.06
CA ALA A 345 -10.14 -11.27 0.48
C ALA A 345 -9.75 -10.47 1.73
N GLY A 346 -9.02 -11.07 2.69
CA GLY A 346 -8.53 -10.38 3.87
C GLY A 346 -7.58 -9.22 3.51
N PHE A 347 -6.69 -9.43 2.57
CA PHE A 347 -5.78 -8.42 2.06
C PHE A 347 -6.52 -7.25 1.39
N TYR A 348 -7.50 -7.53 0.52
CA TYR A 348 -8.28 -6.47 -0.14
C TYR A 348 -9.19 -5.71 0.84
N ILE A 349 -9.86 -6.41 1.77
CA ILE A 349 -10.64 -5.74 2.84
C ILE A 349 -9.75 -4.72 3.54
N THR A 350 -8.52 -5.09 3.86
CA THR A 350 -7.57 -4.23 4.56
C THR A 350 -7.13 -3.06 3.69
N THR A 351 -6.74 -3.33 2.44
CA THR A 351 -6.23 -2.31 1.51
C THR A 351 -7.27 -1.24 1.20
N PHE A 352 -8.52 -1.64 0.93
CA PHE A 352 -9.60 -0.68 0.68
C PHE A 352 -10.06 0.08 1.93
N SER A 353 -9.74 -0.42 3.11
CA SER A 353 -10.13 0.20 4.38
C SER A 353 -9.02 1.07 5.00
N ILE A 354 -7.88 1.26 4.33
CA ILE A 354 -6.75 2.06 4.84
C ILE A 354 -7.21 3.49 5.19
N SER A 355 -8.01 4.11 4.34
CA SER A 355 -8.52 5.47 4.56
C SER A 355 -9.66 5.54 5.59
N SER A 356 -10.27 4.42 5.94
CA SER A 356 -11.40 4.34 6.88
C SER A 356 -11.33 3.08 7.74
N PRO A 357 -10.33 2.97 8.63
CA PRO A 357 -10.00 1.74 9.33
C PRO A 357 -10.95 1.40 10.50
N ASP A 358 -11.92 2.25 10.82
CA ASP A 358 -12.87 2.07 11.93
C ASP A 358 -14.31 1.75 11.50
N THR A 359 -14.50 1.33 10.25
CA THR A 359 -15.81 0.94 9.72
C THR A 359 -16.32 -0.36 10.37
N MET A 360 -17.65 -0.56 10.37
CA MET A 360 -18.28 -1.77 10.92
C MET A 360 -17.76 -3.05 10.26
N LEU A 361 -17.52 -3.02 8.94
CA LEU A 361 -16.94 -4.14 8.19
C LEU A 361 -15.57 -4.51 8.73
N VAL A 362 -14.70 -3.52 8.95
CA VAL A 362 -13.35 -3.73 9.49
C VAL A 362 -13.40 -4.25 10.93
N LYS A 363 -14.30 -3.70 11.77
CA LYS A 363 -14.51 -4.18 13.15
C LYS A 363 -14.89 -5.66 13.18
N VAL A 364 -15.87 -6.07 12.39
CA VAL A 364 -16.33 -7.45 12.36
C VAL A 364 -15.26 -8.39 11.79
N THR A 365 -14.67 -8.04 10.66
CA THR A 365 -13.69 -8.90 9.97
C THR A 365 -12.38 -9.04 10.76
N SER A 366 -12.04 -8.09 11.63
CA SER A 366 -10.87 -8.18 12.51
C SER A 366 -10.95 -9.30 13.57
N PHE A 367 -12.14 -9.87 13.82
CA PHE A 367 -12.32 -11.03 14.69
C PHE A 367 -12.44 -12.35 13.92
N ILE A 368 -12.56 -12.31 12.58
CA ILE A 368 -12.60 -13.53 11.77
C ILE A 368 -11.17 -14.05 11.59
N PRO A 369 -10.85 -15.28 12.04
CA PRO A 369 -9.45 -15.74 12.13
C PRO A 369 -8.65 -15.68 10.84
N PHE A 370 -9.32 -15.92 9.69
CA PHE A 370 -8.65 -15.88 8.39
C PHE A 370 -8.30 -14.45 7.94
N PHE A 371 -9.06 -13.45 8.39
CA PHE A 371 -8.85 -12.05 8.03
C PHE A 371 -8.10 -11.29 9.13
N SER A 372 -8.24 -11.75 10.37
CA SER A 372 -7.68 -11.11 11.57
C SER A 372 -6.20 -10.72 11.45
N PRO A 373 -5.28 -11.56 10.91
CA PRO A 373 -3.87 -11.18 10.80
C PRO A 373 -3.64 -9.91 9.97
N PHE A 374 -4.48 -9.67 8.97
CA PHE A 374 -4.41 -8.49 8.12
C PHE A 374 -5.19 -7.32 8.73
N VAL A 375 -6.48 -7.57 9.04
CA VAL A 375 -7.42 -6.51 9.43
C VAL A 375 -7.15 -5.98 10.83
N MET A 376 -6.75 -6.82 11.80
CA MET A 376 -6.42 -6.34 13.14
C MET A 376 -5.11 -5.56 13.13
N LEU A 377 -4.13 -5.93 12.31
CA LEU A 377 -2.90 -5.16 12.14
C LEU A 377 -3.20 -3.75 11.59
N LEU A 378 -4.09 -3.63 10.59
CA LEU A 378 -4.57 -2.33 10.12
C LEU A 378 -5.17 -1.50 11.25
N ARG A 379 -6.06 -2.10 12.05
CA ARG A 379 -6.75 -1.39 13.13
C ARG A 379 -5.78 -0.91 14.20
N VAL A 380 -4.84 -1.75 14.61
CA VAL A 380 -3.82 -1.37 15.59
C VAL A 380 -2.96 -0.22 15.09
N GLY A 381 -2.59 -0.22 13.81
CA GLY A 381 -1.76 0.83 13.23
C GLY A 381 -2.49 2.16 13.00
N LEU A 382 -3.77 2.12 12.58
CA LEU A 382 -4.47 3.31 12.10
C LEU A 382 -5.73 3.70 12.87
N ALA A 383 -6.41 2.76 13.55
CA ALA A 383 -7.68 3.00 14.23
C ALA A 383 -7.58 3.01 15.77
N ASN A 384 -6.44 2.62 16.32
CA ASN A 384 -6.18 2.58 17.76
C ASN A 384 -7.29 1.86 18.58
N PRO A 385 -7.58 0.57 18.28
CA PRO A 385 -8.67 -0.17 18.92
C PRO A 385 -8.41 -0.38 20.42
N PRO A 386 -9.45 -0.48 21.28
CA PRO A 386 -9.29 -0.85 22.66
C PRO A 386 -8.53 -2.17 22.83
N ILE A 387 -7.62 -2.26 23.80
CA ILE A 387 -6.74 -3.42 24.00
C ILE A 387 -7.50 -4.72 24.11
N TRP A 388 -8.69 -4.72 24.74
CA TRP A 388 -9.51 -5.93 24.88
C TRP A 388 -9.92 -6.54 23.52
N GLN A 389 -10.17 -5.70 22.50
CA GLN A 389 -10.52 -6.19 21.15
C GLN A 389 -9.34 -6.91 20.50
N VAL A 390 -8.12 -6.39 20.69
CA VAL A 390 -6.89 -7.03 20.19
C VAL A 390 -6.67 -8.37 20.89
N ILE A 391 -6.82 -8.41 22.24
CA ILE A 391 -6.66 -9.64 23.03
C ILE A 391 -7.70 -10.69 22.61
N VAL A 392 -8.95 -10.30 22.44
CA VAL A 392 -10.02 -11.24 21.98
C VAL A 392 -9.72 -11.76 20.58
N SER A 393 -9.29 -10.90 19.66
CA SER A 393 -8.90 -11.32 18.29
C SER A 393 -7.74 -12.31 18.32
N ILE A 394 -6.70 -12.05 19.12
CA ILE A 394 -5.56 -12.95 19.32
C ILE A 394 -6.03 -14.29 19.90
N ALA A 395 -6.90 -14.28 20.91
CA ALA A 395 -7.43 -15.49 21.52
C ALA A 395 -8.22 -16.35 20.52
N ILE A 396 -9.12 -15.72 19.75
CA ILE A 396 -9.88 -16.42 18.68
C ILE A 396 -8.92 -16.98 17.62
N LEU A 397 -7.90 -16.22 17.23
CA LEU A 397 -6.91 -16.65 16.26
C LEU A 397 -6.09 -17.84 16.77
N LEU A 398 -5.64 -17.84 18.04
CA LEU A 398 -4.95 -18.97 18.68
C LEU A 398 -5.80 -20.24 18.71
N VAL A 399 -7.05 -20.13 19.12
CA VAL A 399 -7.99 -21.26 19.09
C VAL A 399 -8.15 -21.80 17.68
N SER A 400 -8.24 -20.91 16.69
CA SER A 400 -8.36 -21.28 15.28
C SER A 400 -7.10 -21.93 14.72
N ILE A 401 -5.91 -21.47 15.11
CA ILE A 401 -4.63 -22.10 14.76
C ILE A 401 -4.57 -23.52 15.34
N TYR A 402 -4.98 -23.70 16.59
CA TYR A 402 -5.03 -25.03 17.20
C TYR A 402 -6.01 -25.95 16.47
N ALA A 403 -7.23 -25.49 16.21
CA ALA A 403 -8.25 -26.25 15.50
C ALA A 403 -7.83 -26.59 14.05
N ALA A 404 -7.28 -25.61 13.33
CA ALA A 404 -6.76 -25.81 11.98
C ALA A 404 -5.55 -26.76 11.99
N GLY A 405 -4.63 -26.61 12.92
CA GLY A 405 -3.47 -27.49 13.08
C GLY A 405 -3.88 -28.92 13.36
N TRP A 406 -4.84 -29.12 14.27
CA TRP A 406 -5.37 -30.46 14.58
C TRP A 406 -6.09 -31.11 13.39
N LEU A 407 -6.93 -30.33 12.69
CA LEU A 407 -7.62 -30.83 11.49
C LEU A 407 -6.62 -31.12 10.37
N SER A 408 -5.69 -30.22 10.12
CA SER A 408 -4.63 -30.38 9.12
C SER A 408 -3.74 -31.58 9.41
N ALA A 409 -3.44 -31.85 10.68
CA ALA A 409 -2.69 -33.01 11.10
C ALA A 409 -3.42 -34.35 10.75
N LYS A 410 -4.73 -34.39 10.97
CA LYS A 410 -5.53 -35.56 10.57
C LYS A 410 -5.60 -35.71 9.05
N ILE A 411 -5.80 -34.62 8.33
CA ILE A 411 -5.83 -34.61 6.87
C ILE A 411 -4.48 -35.03 6.31
N TYR A 412 -3.39 -34.47 6.84
CA TYR A 412 -2.03 -34.78 6.41
C TYR A 412 -1.69 -36.26 6.58
N ARG A 413 -1.93 -36.83 7.78
CA ARG A 413 -1.68 -38.24 8.07
C ARG A 413 -2.43 -39.18 7.10
N THR A 414 -3.68 -38.86 6.78
CA THR A 414 -4.46 -39.63 5.85
C THR A 414 -4.06 -39.37 4.40
N GLY A 415 -3.83 -38.07 4.06
CA GLY A 415 -3.54 -37.63 2.72
C GLY A 415 -2.25 -38.17 2.14
N VAL A 416 -1.18 -38.25 2.96
CA VAL A 416 0.14 -38.75 2.49
C VAL A 416 0.12 -40.25 2.17
N LEU A 417 -0.84 -41.01 2.70
CA LEU A 417 -1.00 -42.46 2.46
C LEU A 417 -1.96 -42.77 1.31
N LEU A 418 -2.72 -41.77 0.84
CA LEU A 418 -3.71 -41.96 -0.24
C LEU A 418 -3.05 -41.60 -1.58
N TYR A 419 -2.84 -42.61 -2.43
CA TYR A 419 -2.34 -42.46 -3.80
C TYR A 419 -3.46 -42.64 -4.83
N GLY A 420 -3.38 -42.01 -5.98
CA GLY A 420 -4.30 -42.17 -7.11
C GLY A 420 -5.16 -40.94 -7.38
N LYS A 421 -6.49 -41.15 -7.60
CA LYS A 421 -7.42 -40.05 -7.87
C LYS A 421 -7.56 -39.12 -6.67
N ARG A 422 -7.87 -37.84 -6.92
CA ARG A 422 -8.23 -36.91 -5.85
C ARG A 422 -9.31 -37.51 -4.97
N PRO A 423 -9.07 -37.69 -3.66
CA PRO A 423 -10.10 -38.24 -2.78
C PRO A 423 -11.27 -37.26 -2.67
N THR A 424 -12.49 -37.76 -2.78
CA THR A 424 -13.68 -36.97 -2.47
C THR A 424 -13.75 -36.67 -0.98
N TRP A 425 -14.47 -35.60 -0.59
CA TRP A 425 -14.70 -35.30 0.84
C TRP A 425 -15.27 -36.48 1.64
N LYS A 426 -16.11 -37.30 1.00
CA LYS A 426 -16.66 -38.53 1.63
C LYS A 426 -15.57 -39.57 1.89
N GLU A 427 -14.69 -39.80 0.93
CA GLU A 427 -13.54 -40.72 1.06
C GLU A 427 -12.55 -40.26 2.11
N LEU A 428 -12.21 -38.96 2.08
CA LEU A 428 -11.32 -38.36 3.08
C LEU A 428 -11.90 -38.48 4.49
N ARG A 429 -13.18 -38.20 4.69
CA ARG A 429 -13.88 -38.34 5.97
C ARG A 429 -13.94 -39.81 6.43
N LYS A 430 -14.16 -40.77 5.52
CA LYS A 430 -14.16 -42.20 5.81
C LYS A 430 -12.76 -42.67 6.22
N ALA A 431 -11.72 -42.24 5.50
CA ALA A 431 -10.34 -42.56 5.82
C ALA A 431 -9.88 -41.95 7.16
N MET A 432 -10.24 -40.68 7.45
CA MET A 432 -9.98 -40.07 8.76
C MET A 432 -10.65 -40.78 9.94
N LYS A 433 -11.87 -41.40 9.72
CA LYS A 433 -12.53 -42.20 10.73
C LYS A 433 -11.90 -43.59 10.94
N ALA A 434 -11.35 -44.18 9.87
CA ALA A 434 -10.66 -45.47 9.93
C ALA A 434 -9.34 -45.40 10.71
N TYR A 435 -8.63 -44.29 10.61
CA TYR A 435 -7.44 -44.04 11.41
C TYR A 435 -7.82 -43.33 12.71
N LYS A 436 -8.44 -44.08 13.67
CA LYS A 436 -8.69 -43.55 15.02
C LYS A 436 -7.39 -43.00 15.64
N VAL A 437 -7.42 -41.74 15.99
CA VAL A 437 -6.46 -41.10 16.88
C VAL A 437 -7.15 -40.82 18.19
#